data_710a0ff81c18d6401c17134bc9f2afa1
#
_entry.id   710a0ff81c18d6401c17134bc9f2afa1
#
_cell.length_a   1.000
_cell.length_b   1.000
_cell.length_c   1.000
_cell.angle_alpha   90.00
_cell.angle_beta   90.00
_cell.angle_gamma   90.00
#
_symmetry.space_group_name_H-M   'P 1'
#
loop_
_entity.id
_entity.type
_entity.pdbx_description
1 polymer ?
#
loop_
_entity_poly.entity_id
_entity_poly.type
_entity_poly.pdbx_seq_one_letter_code
_entity_poly.pdbx_strand_id
1 'polypeptide(L)'
;VNVLFYLLVSLVAFFLAYRFYAGRIERMFGASDENEPPAVTYYNGIDYVPTKLSVVFSHHFASIAGAGPIIGPVVALVYGFAPAWVWIVAGSVFFGAVHDYTALFASMREKGRSMAEVARISMGKAGFVLFILFTLTMVFLVTGAFLRLTATALTSVVDLDVIGLGKDQTILRTVADVKTGAIRAVIGGIASTSVIFITFMAPVIGYLLYKKKIKTSLAALLAFSVCLFSVVTGFKYPLSLSPDHWMLILSFYALVAAGIPVWIVLQPRDYINSFILYAGIVLLTVAIAIGGFSGLAVGAPLINVEMGTTKLGLMWPVLFITVACGAISGFHSLVCGGTTAKQCASESDAKKIGYGAMLLEGLLAVIVLVVVASSLSHSDYLRIVFPDDPGARSNPVLAFALATGRIMHGSLNMPVYLGTIFGILLVEGFLATTLDTAVRLNRYLFEELWGVIFKRVPRLLRSYLFNAGLSVVIMYALAYKQAFFILWPVFGTANQLLAGLTLIAVSIWFVRRGKKASLITLLPASFMMTTTIFSLFYLLLKKDGYLATGNYVLALADLCLIALAIGVVFVALRAARPGGEY
;
A
#
# COMPACT_ATOMS: atom_id res chain seq x y z
N VAL A 1 -14.27 1.84 -25.42
CA VAL A 1 -14.84 0.60 -24.88
C VAL A 1 -15.56 0.93 -23.58
N ASN A 2 -16.72 0.29 -23.35
CA ASN A 2 -17.55 0.51 -22.18
C ASN A 2 -16.81 0.12 -20.87
N VAL A 3 -16.95 0.91 -19.82
CA VAL A 3 -16.30 0.67 -18.51
C VAL A 3 -16.73 -0.64 -17.86
N LEU A 4 -17.99 -1.05 -18.09
CA LEU A 4 -18.56 -2.28 -17.56
C LEU A 4 -17.83 -3.54 -18.09
N PHE A 5 -17.37 -3.51 -19.34
CA PHE A 5 -16.58 -4.60 -19.90
C PHE A 5 -15.31 -4.87 -19.07
N TYR A 6 -14.55 -3.84 -18.79
CA TYR A 6 -13.30 -3.97 -18.02
C TYR A 6 -13.53 -4.42 -16.58
N LEU A 7 -14.58 -3.89 -15.95
CA LEU A 7 -14.95 -4.29 -14.59
C LEU A 7 -15.36 -5.77 -14.55
N LEU A 8 -16.26 -6.22 -15.46
CA LEU A 8 -16.75 -7.60 -15.49
C LEU A 8 -15.64 -8.59 -15.82
N VAL A 9 -14.79 -8.29 -16.80
CA VAL A 9 -13.65 -9.16 -17.15
C VAL A 9 -12.70 -9.29 -15.95
N SER A 10 -12.44 -8.22 -15.22
CA SER A 10 -11.59 -8.26 -14.02
C SER A 10 -12.23 -9.08 -12.90
N LEU A 11 -13.53 -8.88 -12.64
CA LEU A 11 -14.25 -9.65 -11.62
C LEU A 11 -14.28 -11.15 -11.94
N VAL A 12 -14.54 -11.50 -13.20
CA VAL A 12 -14.52 -12.91 -13.66
C VAL A 12 -13.11 -13.48 -13.52
N ALA A 13 -12.08 -12.76 -13.94
CA ALA A 13 -10.69 -13.21 -13.83
C ALA A 13 -10.31 -13.46 -12.37
N PHE A 14 -10.64 -12.54 -11.45
CA PHE A 14 -10.35 -12.67 -10.02
C PHE A 14 -11.15 -13.81 -9.37
N PHE A 15 -12.43 -13.96 -9.72
CA PHE A 15 -13.25 -15.08 -9.26
C PHE A 15 -12.68 -16.44 -9.70
N LEU A 16 -12.34 -16.58 -10.97
CA LEU A 16 -11.75 -17.81 -11.51
C LEU A 16 -10.37 -18.09 -10.87
N ALA A 17 -9.56 -17.06 -10.69
CA ALA A 17 -8.27 -17.17 -10.01
C ALA A 17 -8.44 -17.65 -8.56
N TYR A 18 -9.34 -17.06 -7.80
CA TYR A 18 -9.60 -17.45 -6.41
C TYR A 18 -10.16 -18.87 -6.32
N ARG A 19 -11.12 -19.20 -7.18
CA ARG A 19 -11.82 -20.51 -7.14
C ARG A 19 -10.94 -21.67 -7.59
N PHE A 20 -10.17 -21.50 -8.66
CA PHE A 20 -9.44 -22.59 -9.30
C PHE A 20 -7.93 -22.50 -9.06
N TYR A 21 -7.30 -21.36 -9.32
CA TYR A 21 -5.85 -21.22 -9.25
C TYR A 21 -5.36 -21.21 -7.80
N ALA A 22 -5.97 -20.40 -6.91
CA ALA A 22 -5.65 -20.39 -5.49
C ALA A 22 -5.89 -21.76 -4.83
N GLY A 23 -6.99 -22.46 -5.19
CA GLY A 23 -7.25 -23.81 -4.68
C GLY A 23 -6.23 -24.86 -5.14
N ARG A 24 -5.66 -24.69 -6.35
CA ARG A 24 -4.55 -25.53 -6.82
C ARG A 24 -3.26 -25.27 -6.04
N ILE A 25 -2.95 -24.00 -5.80
CA ILE A 25 -1.78 -23.59 -5.00
C ILE A 25 -1.90 -24.14 -3.58
N GLU A 26 -3.03 -23.95 -2.92
CA GLU A 26 -3.31 -24.43 -1.56
C GLU A 26 -3.05 -25.94 -1.42
N ARG A 27 -3.59 -26.75 -2.34
CA ARG A 27 -3.36 -28.20 -2.38
C ARG A 27 -1.88 -28.56 -2.61
N MET A 28 -1.20 -27.81 -3.48
CA MET A 28 0.21 -28.07 -3.80
C MET A 28 1.13 -27.76 -2.60
N PHE A 29 0.79 -26.76 -1.81
CA PHE A 29 1.53 -26.42 -0.59
C PHE A 29 1.14 -27.28 0.61
N GLY A 30 0.03 -28.02 0.54
CA GLY A 30 -0.42 -28.95 1.56
C GLY A 30 -0.91 -28.23 2.81
N ALA A 31 -1.72 -27.18 2.63
CA ALA A 31 -2.40 -26.52 3.73
C ALA A 31 -3.44 -27.47 4.33
N SER A 32 -3.48 -27.58 5.67
CA SER A 32 -4.42 -28.42 6.41
C SER A 32 -4.75 -27.76 7.73
N ASP A 33 -6.03 -27.74 8.09
CA ASP A 33 -6.50 -27.22 9.39
C ASP A 33 -6.18 -28.17 10.57
N GLU A 34 -5.63 -29.34 10.29
CA GLU A 34 -5.04 -30.23 11.35
C GLU A 34 -3.76 -29.61 11.94
N ASN A 35 -3.12 -28.68 11.22
CA ASN A 35 -1.96 -27.97 11.73
C ASN A 35 -2.42 -26.77 12.56
N GLU A 36 -2.16 -26.81 13.86
CA GLU A 36 -2.45 -25.66 14.72
C GLU A 36 -1.63 -24.43 14.30
N PRO A 37 -2.30 -23.29 14.03
CA PRO A 37 -1.61 -22.07 13.65
C PRO A 37 -0.87 -21.43 14.84
N PRO A 38 0.19 -20.62 14.57
CA PRO A 38 1.00 -20.01 15.62
C PRO A 38 0.20 -19.12 16.58
N ALA A 39 -0.90 -18.52 16.12
CA ALA A 39 -1.79 -17.74 16.96
C ALA A 39 -2.37 -18.54 18.14
N VAL A 40 -2.61 -19.83 17.94
CA VAL A 40 -3.11 -20.76 18.96
C VAL A 40 -1.97 -21.33 19.78
N THR A 41 -0.95 -21.91 19.11
CA THR A 41 0.16 -22.61 19.78
C THR A 41 1.02 -21.70 20.65
N TYR A 42 1.23 -20.45 20.22
CA TYR A 42 2.09 -19.46 20.92
C TYR A 42 1.27 -18.31 21.53
N TYR A 43 0.01 -18.54 21.87
CA TYR A 43 -0.86 -17.52 22.44
C TYR A 43 -0.20 -16.81 23.63
N ASN A 44 -0.08 -15.48 23.52
CA ASN A 44 0.49 -14.64 24.58
C ASN A 44 -0.40 -13.43 24.95
N GLY A 45 -1.55 -13.26 24.28
CA GLY A 45 -2.49 -12.18 24.53
C GLY A 45 -2.01 -10.79 24.07
N ILE A 46 -0.86 -10.70 23.39
CA ILE A 46 -0.25 -9.44 22.94
C ILE A 46 -0.10 -9.45 21.41
N ASP A 47 0.73 -10.33 20.87
CA ASP A 47 1.01 -10.46 19.44
C ASP A 47 0.33 -11.69 18.84
N TYR A 48 0.37 -12.80 19.56
CA TYR A 48 -0.22 -14.07 19.18
C TYR A 48 -1.62 -14.19 19.79
N VAL A 49 -2.63 -13.86 18.99
CA VAL A 49 -4.03 -13.86 19.44
C VAL A 49 -4.92 -14.42 18.33
N PRO A 50 -5.45 -15.66 18.46
CA PRO A 50 -6.36 -16.20 17.45
C PRO A 50 -7.59 -15.29 17.33
N THR A 51 -7.79 -14.76 16.15
CA THR A 51 -8.77 -13.72 15.87
C THR A 51 -9.75 -14.19 14.78
N LYS A 52 -11.00 -13.71 14.82
CA LYS A 52 -11.99 -14.06 13.80
C LYS A 52 -11.53 -13.64 12.40
N LEU A 53 -11.74 -14.52 11.41
CA LEU A 53 -11.34 -14.31 10.02
C LEU A 53 -11.70 -12.92 9.49
N SER A 54 -12.94 -12.45 9.73
CA SER A 54 -13.39 -11.12 9.24
C SER A 54 -12.57 -9.96 9.80
N VAL A 55 -12.13 -10.05 11.05
CA VAL A 55 -11.32 -9.01 11.70
C VAL A 55 -9.88 -9.06 11.18
N VAL A 56 -9.31 -10.26 11.07
CA VAL A 56 -7.94 -10.42 10.53
C VAL A 56 -7.90 -10.00 9.06
N PHE A 57 -8.90 -10.37 8.27
CA PHE A 57 -9.02 -9.97 6.87
C PHE A 57 -9.08 -8.45 6.72
N SER A 58 -9.95 -7.78 7.51
CA SER A 58 -10.08 -6.32 7.47
C SER A 58 -8.79 -5.60 7.88
N HIS A 59 -8.15 -6.07 8.96
CA HIS A 59 -6.86 -5.53 9.39
C HIS A 59 -5.76 -5.76 8.35
N HIS A 60 -5.65 -6.98 7.81
CA HIS A 60 -4.67 -7.31 6.78
C HIS A 60 -4.89 -6.45 5.53
N PHE A 61 -6.13 -6.42 5.01
CA PHE A 61 -6.49 -5.65 3.82
C PHE A 61 -6.22 -4.15 4.01
N ALA A 62 -6.63 -3.55 5.13
CA ALA A 62 -6.35 -2.13 5.42
C ALA A 62 -4.84 -1.84 5.52
N SER A 63 -4.05 -2.81 6.00
CA SER A 63 -2.60 -2.66 6.15
C SER A 63 -1.84 -2.80 4.83
N ILE A 64 -2.28 -3.69 3.92
CA ILE A 64 -1.64 -3.90 2.61
C ILE A 64 -2.09 -2.87 1.58
N ALA A 65 -3.39 -2.58 1.53
CA ALA A 65 -3.99 -1.63 0.59
C ALA A 65 -3.68 -0.18 0.97
N GLY A 66 -2.40 0.17 1.00
CA GLY A 66 -1.95 1.55 1.20
C GLY A 66 -2.34 2.48 0.04
N ALA A 67 -1.58 3.54 -0.18
CA ALA A 67 -1.78 4.43 -1.33
C ALA A 67 -1.45 3.77 -2.69
N GLY A 68 -0.72 2.65 -2.68
CA GLY A 68 -0.22 2.00 -3.89
C GLY A 68 -1.28 1.66 -4.94
N PRO A 69 -2.38 0.96 -4.57
CA PRO A 69 -3.44 0.59 -5.51
C PRO A 69 -4.27 1.79 -6.02
N ILE A 70 -4.08 2.98 -5.45
CA ILE A 70 -4.71 4.21 -5.93
C ILE A 70 -3.73 5.01 -6.79
N ILE A 71 -2.60 5.36 -6.22
CA ILE A 71 -1.62 6.25 -6.88
C ILE A 71 -0.96 5.58 -8.09
N GLY A 72 -0.61 4.29 -7.95
CA GLY A 72 0.03 3.53 -9.01
C GLY A 72 -0.76 3.53 -10.32
N PRO A 73 -2.02 3.09 -10.32
CA PRO A 73 -2.89 3.14 -11.51
C PRO A 73 -3.10 4.55 -12.07
N VAL A 74 -3.28 5.56 -11.21
CA VAL A 74 -3.41 6.96 -11.63
C VAL A 74 -2.19 7.44 -12.38
N VAL A 75 -0.99 7.17 -11.86
CA VAL A 75 0.26 7.59 -12.50
C VAL A 75 0.54 6.75 -13.76
N ALA A 76 0.29 5.43 -13.73
CA ALA A 76 0.54 4.53 -14.85
C ALA A 76 -0.39 4.76 -16.06
N LEU A 77 -1.55 5.39 -15.85
CA LEU A 77 -2.51 5.71 -16.92
C LEU A 77 -1.88 6.56 -18.04
N VAL A 78 -0.78 7.26 -17.78
CA VAL A 78 -0.06 8.04 -18.81
C VAL A 78 0.47 7.18 -19.97
N TYR A 79 0.74 5.87 -19.73
CA TYR A 79 1.09 4.91 -20.81
C TYR A 79 -0.13 4.41 -21.60
N GLY A 80 -1.33 4.81 -21.19
CA GLY A 80 -2.60 4.35 -21.70
C GLY A 80 -3.29 3.38 -20.75
N PHE A 81 -4.59 3.21 -20.98
CA PHE A 81 -5.46 2.40 -20.13
C PHE A 81 -5.11 0.90 -20.19
N ALA A 82 -4.96 0.35 -21.40
CA ALA A 82 -4.83 -1.11 -21.59
C ALA A 82 -3.55 -1.69 -20.98
N PRO A 83 -2.35 -1.12 -21.14
CA PRO A 83 -1.14 -1.65 -20.50
C PRO A 83 -1.25 -1.66 -18.97
N ALA A 84 -1.79 -0.59 -18.38
CA ALA A 84 -1.99 -0.50 -16.94
C ALA A 84 -3.00 -1.52 -16.44
N TRP A 85 -4.15 -1.66 -17.11
CA TRP A 85 -5.19 -2.63 -16.76
C TRP A 85 -4.71 -4.07 -16.85
N VAL A 86 -4.04 -4.45 -17.95
CA VAL A 86 -3.49 -5.80 -18.12
C VAL A 86 -2.51 -6.15 -17.03
N TRP A 87 -1.60 -5.21 -16.69
CA TRP A 87 -0.63 -5.45 -15.62
C TRP A 87 -1.29 -5.56 -14.24
N ILE A 88 -2.29 -4.73 -13.93
CA ILE A 88 -3.02 -4.83 -12.66
C ILE A 88 -3.68 -6.22 -12.55
N VAL A 89 -4.44 -6.65 -13.55
CA VAL A 89 -5.18 -7.91 -13.49
C VAL A 89 -4.25 -9.13 -13.48
N ALA A 90 -3.31 -9.20 -14.40
CA ALA A 90 -2.37 -10.33 -14.48
C ALA A 90 -1.39 -10.33 -13.29
N GLY A 91 -0.91 -9.16 -12.90
CA GLY A 91 -0.01 -8.99 -11.77
C GLY A 91 -0.66 -9.42 -10.45
N SER A 92 -1.88 -8.98 -10.18
CA SER A 92 -2.61 -9.39 -8.96
C SER A 92 -2.80 -10.91 -8.90
N VAL A 93 -3.20 -11.55 -10.01
CA VAL A 93 -3.51 -12.98 -10.04
C VAL A 93 -2.27 -13.87 -9.93
N PHE A 94 -1.29 -13.61 -10.80
CA PHE A 94 -0.17 -14.54 -10.99
C PHE A 94 1.08 -14.18 -10.20
N PHE A 95 1.17 -12.95 -9.68
CA PHE A 95 2.33 -12.44 -8.95
C PHE A 95 1.95 -12.07 -7.51
N GLY A 96 1.12 -11.05 -7.30
CA GLY A 96 0.81 -10.52 -5.99
C GLY A 96 0.10 -11.52 -5.09
N ALA A 97 -0.99 -12.13 -5.54
CA ALA A 97 -1.74 -13.09 -4.72
C ALA A 97 -0.96 -14.38 -4.44
N VAL A 98 -0.10 -14.81 -5.36
CA VAL A 98 0.85 -15.92 -5.13
C VAL A 98 1.87 -15.54 -4.05
N HIS A 99 2.44 -14.33 -4.16
CA HIS A 99 3.40 -13.79 -3.20
C HIS A 99 2.79 -13.74 -1.78
N ASP A 100 1.63 -13.09 -1.64
CA ASP A 100 1.01 -12.87 -0.33
C ASP A 100 0.57 -14.17 0.33
N TYR A 101 -0.06 -15.07 -0.43
CA TYR A 101 -0.42 -16.40 0.07
C TYR A 101 0.81 -17.17 0.55
N THR A 102 1.85 -17.22 -0.27
CA THR A 102 3.03 -18.05 0.04
C THR A 102 3.86 -17.46 1.17
N ALA A 103 3.95 -16.13 1.29
CA ALA A 103 4.59 -15.43 2.40
C ALA A 103 3.85 -15.69 3.72
N LEU A 104 2.51 -15.54 3.71
CA LEU A 104 1.69 -15.79 4.89
C LEU A 104 1.77 -17.27 5.32
N PHE A 105 1.63 -18.19 4.38
CA PHE A 105 1.72 -19.64 4.63
C PHE A 105 3.08 -20.03 5.21
N ALA A 106 4.19 -19.58 4.60
CA ALA A 106 5.53 -19.87 5.09
C ALA A 106 5.75 -19.32 6.50
N SER A 107 5.31 -18.07 6.76
CA SER A 107 5.37 -17.49 8.10
C SER A 107 4.57 -18.29 9.14
N MET A 108 3.35 -18.72 8.82
CA MET A 108 2.54 -19.54 9.72
C MET A 108 3.25 -20.87 10.04
N ARG A 109 3.81 -21.55 9.05
CA ARG A 109 4.59 -22.78 9.22
C ARG A 109 5.89 -22.57 10.00
N GLU A 110 6.44 -21.36 10.00
CA GLU A 110 7.61 -20.97 10.77
C GLU A 110 7.25 -20.18 12.04
N LYS A 111 6.17 -20.59 12.71
CA LYS A 111 5.79 -20.07 14.03
C LYS A 111 5.42 -18.58 14.05
N GLY A 112 4.89 -18.05 12.94
CA GLY A 112 4.57 -16.62 12.80
C GLY A 112 5.79 -15.71 12.72
N ARG A 113 6.93 -16.23 12.26
CA ARG A 113 8.19 -15.46 12.12
C ARG A 113 8.15 -14.52 10.92
N SER A 114 8.99 -13.48 10.99
CA SER A 114 9.18 -12.53 9.88
C SER A 114 9.76 -13.22 8.64
N MET A 115 9.60 -12.61 7.46
CA MET A 115 10.19 -13.13 6.23
C MET A 115 11.73 -13.10 6.26
N ALA A 116 12.34 -12.20 7.04
CA ALA A 116 13.77 -12.22 7.30
C ALA A 116 14.19 -13.51 8.06
N GLU A 117 13.41 -13.93 9.05
CA GLU A 117 13.65 -15.21 9.75
C GLU A 117 13.39 -16.42 8.87
N VAL A 118 12.39 -16.38 7.98
CA VAL A 118 12.18 -17.42 6.96
C VAL A 118 13.40 -17.48 6.02
N ALA A 119 13.96 -16.34 5.63
CA ALA A 119 15.21 -16.28 4.87
C ALA A 119 16.40 -16.85 5.66
N ARG A 120 16.48 -16.64 6.98
CA ARG A 120 17.50 -17.24 7.85
C ARG A 120 17.42 -18.76 7.85
N ILE A 121 16.22 -19.31 7.98
CA ILE A 121 15.98 -20.77 7.97
C ILE A 121 16.34 -21.36 6.60
N SER A 122 16.04 -20.61 5.53
CA SER A 122 16.26 -21.05 4.14
C SER A 122 17.68 -20.87 3.64
N MET A 123 18.33 -19.75 4.00
CA MET A 123 19.58 -19.27 3.41
C MET A 123 20.68 -18.97 4.44
N GLY A 124 20.46 -19.29 5.72
CA GLY A 124 21.41 -19.07 6.80
C GLY A 124 21.53 -17.60 7.26
N LYS A 125 22.55 -17.33 8.11
CA LYS A 125 22.77 -16.00 8.72
C LYS A 125 23.02 -14.91 7.69
N ALA A 126 23.74 -15.19 6.63
CA ALA A 126 24.03 -14.23 5.56
C ALA A 126 22.72 -13.81 4.85
N GLY A 127 21.86 -14.77 4.50
CA GLY A 127 20.56 -14.49 3.92
C GLY A 127 19.68 -13.61 4.82
N PHE A 128 19.67 -13.86 6.13
CA PHE A 128 18.97 -13.03 7.11
C PHE A 128 19.45 -11.57 7.09
N VAL A 129 20.78 -11.36 7.24
CA VAL A 129 21.35 -10.01 7.33
C VAL A 129 21.10 -9.21 6.05
N LEU A 130 21.32 -9.82 4.89
CA LEU A 130 21.08 -9.16 3.62
C LEU A 130 19.60 -8.83 3.43
N PHE A 131 18.70 -9.76 3.78
CA PHE A 131 17.25 -9.56 3.64
C PHE A 131 16.75 -8.45 4.57
N ILE A 132 17.20 -8.42 5.84
CA ILE A 132 16.76 -7.41 6.80
C ILE A 132 17.29 -6.00 6.45
N LEU A 133 18.53 -5.89 5.98
CA LEU A 133 19.10 -4.61 5.53
C LEU A 133 18.36 -4.09 4.30
N PHE A 134 18.05 -4.99 3.35
CA PHE A 134 17.24 -4.64 2.19
C PHE A 134 15.86 -4.12 2.62
N THR A 135 15.19 -4.86 3.50
CA THR A 135 13.85 -4.52 3.99
C THR A 135 13.85 -3.18 4.72
N LEU A 136 14.82 -2.92 5.59
CA LEU A 136 14.96 -1.62 6.26
C LEU A 136 15.10 -0.48 5.26
N THR A 137 15.99 -0.62 4.28
CA THR A 137 16.18 0.40 3.23
C THR A 137 14.88 0.67 2.48
N MET A 138 14.17 -0.39 2.09
CA MET A 138 12.89 -0.27 1.39
C MET A 138 11.83 0.42 2.25
N VAL A 139 11.68 0.04 3.53
CA VAL A 139 10.65 0.64 4.41
C VAL A 139 10.96 2.10 4.72
N PHE A 140 12.22 2.54 4.74
CA PHE A 140 12.54 3.98 4.82
C PHE A 140 12.04 4.74 3.59
N LEU A 141 12.23 4.20 2.39
CA LEU A 141 11.73 4.82 1.16
C LEU A 141 10.19 4.88 1.14
N VAL A 142 9.54 3.79 1.58
CA VAL A 142 8.07 3.73 1.73
C VAL A 142 7.55 4.80 2.67
N THR A 143 8.10 4.86 3.88
CA THR A 143 7.63 5.79 4.92
C THR A 143 7.86 7.24 4.50
N GLY A 144 8.98 7.55 3.85
CA GLY A 144 9.26 8.89 3.32
C GLY A 144 8.26 9.31 2.22
N ALA A 145 7.99 8.42 1.26
CA ALA A 145 7.01 8.67 0.20
C ALA A 145 5.59 8.84 0.75
N PHE A 146 5.18 8.00 1.70
CA PHE A 146 3.83 8.05 2.27
C PHE A 146 3.62 9.23 3.20
N LEU A 147 4.63 9.64 3.98
CA LEU A 147 4.55 10.87 4.78
C LEU A 147 4.29 12.08 3.89
N ARG A 148 5.00 12.19 2.76
CA ARG A 148 4.81 13.27 1.80
C ARG A 148 3.43 13.24 1.15
N LEU A 149 2.96 12.07 0.72
CA LEU A 149 1.63 11.89 0.13
C LEU A 149 0.50 12.21 1.11
N THR A 150 0.61 11.73 2.36
CA THR A 150 -0.38 12.01 3.41
C THR A 150 -0.49 13.53 3.65
N ALA A 151 0.64 14.21 3.81
CA ALA A 151 0.66 15.65 3.98
C ALA A 151 0.04 16.39 2.78
N THR A 152 0.27 15.89 1.54
CA THR A 152 -0.33 16.45 0.32
C THR A 152 -1.84 16.21 0.28
N ALA A 153 -2.32 15.02 0.63
CA ALA A 153 -3.74 14.71 0.68
C ALA A 153 -4.48 15.61 1.69
N LEU A 154 -3.94 15.74 2.91
CA LEU A 154 -4.52 16.53 4.00
C LEU A 154 -4.52 18.05 3.75
N THR A 155 -3.73 18.52 2.78
CA THR A 155 -3.64 19.94 2.41
C THR A 155 -4.21 20.24 1.03
N SER A 156 -4.90 19.29 0.41
CA SER A 156 -5.45 19.43 -0.94
C SER A 156 -6.51 20.54 -1.00
N VAL A 157 -6.37 21.41 -1.98
CA VAL A 157 -7.33 22.47 -2.33
C VAL A 157 -7.74 22.31 -3.79
N VAL A 158 -8.93 22.75 -4.14
CA VAL A 158 -9.47 22.65 -5.50
C VAL A 158 -10.26 23.90 -5.87
N ASP A 159 -10.19 24.31 -7.13
CA ASP A 159 -10.97 25.45 -7.63
C ASP A 159 -12.47 25.13 -7.57
N LEU A 160 -13.29 26.10 -7.16
CA LEU A 160 -14.73 25.89 -6.89
C LEU A 160 -15.51 25.42 -8.12
N ASP A 161 -15.20 25.97 -9.28
CA ASP A 161 -15.83 25.62 -10.56
C ASP A 161 -15.60 24.15 -10.94
N VAL A 162 -14.43 23.62 -10.63
CA VAL A 162 -14.05 22.21 -10.92
C VAL A 162 -14.93 21.21 -10.15
N ILE A 163 -15.43 21.63 -8.97
CA ILE A 163 -16.32 20.79 -8.12
C ILE A 163 -17.78 21.23 -8.19
N GLY A 164 -18.13 22.09 -9.15
CA GLY A 164 -19.51 22.52 -9.40
C GLY A 164 -20.08 23.50 -8.37
N LEU A 165 -19.25 24.31 -7.74
CA LEU A 165 -19.65 25.31 -6.76
C LEU A 165 -19.38 26.74 -7.25
N GLY A 166 -20.32 27.66 -6.99
CA GLY A 166 -20.17 29.08 -7.26
C GLY A 166 -19.27 29.79 -6.23
N LYS A 167 -18.80 30.99 -6.55
CA LYS A 167 -17.94 31.78 -5.65
C LYS A 167 -18.64 32.26 -4.37
N ASP A 168 -19.94 32.36 -4.39
CA ASP A 168 -20.84 32.76 -3.30
C ASP A 168 -21.28 31.60 -2.40
N GLN A 169 -20.77 30.40 -2.64
CA GLN A 169 -21.09 29.20 -1.85
C GLN A 169 -20.65 29.36 -0.38
N THR A 170 -21.44 28.78 0.53
CA THR A 170 -21.20 28.76 1.98
C THR A 170 -20.99 27.34 2.55
N ILE A 171 -20.95 26.33 1.67
CA ILE A 171 -20.90 24.89 2.03
C ILE A 171 -19.48 24.50 2.49
N LEU A 172 -18.46 24.97 1.77
CA LEU A 172 -17.07 24.62 2.01
C LEU A 172 -16.26 25.84 2.42
N ARG A 173 -15.33 25.64 3.35
CA ARG A 173 -14.31 26.65 3.66
C ARG A 173 -13.43 26.89 2.44
N THR A 174 -13.17 28.16 2.13
CA THR A 174 -12.34 28.58 1.00
C THR A 174 -11.09 29.30 1.46
N VAL A 175 -10.07 29.29 0.60
CA VAL A 175 -8.84 30.07 0.71
C VAL A 175 -8.58 30.77 -0.63
N ALA A 176 -8.09 32.00 -0.58
CA ALA A 176 -7.65 32.69 -1.78
C ALA A 176 -6.21 32.26 -2.11
N ASP A 177 -5.96 31.92 -3.36
CA ASP A 177 -4.61 31.69 -3.86
C ASP A 177 -3.88 33.03 -3.96
N VAL A 178 -2.76 33.15 -3.26
CA VAL A 178 -2.00 34.41 -3.16
C VAL A 178 -1.44 34.87 -4.52
N LYS A 179 -1.19 33.96 -5.46
CA LYS A 179 -0.59 34.24 -6.76
C LYS A 179 -1.63 34.60 -7.83
N THR A 180 -2.75 33.87 -7.82
CA THR A 180 -3.77 33.99 -8.88
C THR A 180 -5.03 34.71 -8.44
N GLY A 181 -5.24 34.91 -7.13
CA GLY A 181 -6.48 35.44 -6.58
C GLY A 181 -7.66 34.47 -6.69
N ALA A 182 -7.45 33.25 -7.20
CA ALA A 182 -8.50 32.25 -7.34
C ALA A 182 -8.99 31.76 -5.96
N ILE A 183 -10.31 31.62 -5.82
CA ILE A 183 -10.93 31.10 -4.60
C ILE A 183 -10.98 29.58 -4.71
N ARG A 184 -10.33 28.88 -3.76
CA ARG A 184 -10.23 27.42 -3.73
C ARG A 184 -10.91 26.83 -2.50
N ALA A 185 -11.60 25.70 -2.66
CA ALA A 185 -12.17 24.94 -1.56
C ALA A 185 -11.11 24.11 -0.85
N VAL A 186 -11.13 24.09 0.49
CA VAL A 186 -10.22 23.33 1.36
C VAL A 186 -10.81 21.93 1.58
N ILE A 187 -10.61 21.03 0.64
CA ILE A 187 -11.15 19.65 0.73
C ILE A 187 -10.29 18.76 1.62
N GLY A 188 -8.96 18.89 1.58
CA GLY A 188 -8.04 18.15 2.45
C GLY A 188 -8.23 18.46 3.93
N GLY A 189 -8.68 19.68 4.27
CA GLY A 189 -8.97 20.07 5.65
C GLY A 189 -10.11 19.28 6.30
N ILE A 190 -11.08 18.81 5.50
CA ILE A 190 -12.19 17.95 5.94
C ILE A 190 -11.64 16.57 6.34
N ALA A 191 -10.81 16.00 5.48
CA ALA A 191 -10.13 14.73 5.76
C ALA A 191 -9.19 14.84 6.97
N SER A 192 -8.48 15.95 7.12
CA SER A 192 -7.62 16.25 8.26
C SER A 192 -8.37 16.14 9.59
N THR A 193 -9.50 16.80 9.70
CA THR A 193 -10.33 16.74 10.92
C THR A 193 -10.90 15.35 11.14
N SER A 194 -11.37 14.70 10.09
CA SER A 194 -11.91 13.34 10.16
C SER A 194 -10.90 12.35 10.74
N VAL A 195 -9.67 12.35 10.21
CA VAL A 195 -8.60 11.45 10.67
C VAL A 195 -8.19 11.68 12.11
N ILE A 196 -8.06 12.94 12.51
CA ILE A 196 -7.79 13.28 13.91
C ILE A 196 -8.92 12.72 14.79
N PHE A 197 -10.17 12.96 14.43
CA PHE A 197 -11.32 12.49 15.20
C PHE A 197 -11.33 10.95 15.32
N ILE A 198 -11.15 10.23 14.21
CA ILE A 198 -11.07 8.76 14.19
C ILE A 198 -9.93 8.28 15.07
N THR A 199 -8.76 8.91 15.01
CA THR A 199 -7.59 8.54 15.79
C THR A 199 -7.85 8.69 17.31
N PHE A 200 -8.53 9.76 17.74
CA PHE A 200 -8.91 9.94 19.14
C PHE A 200 -10.01 8.97 19.60
N MET A 201 -10.91 8.54 18.70
CA MET A 201 -11.96 7.58 19.03
C MET A 201 -11.48 6.13 18.98
N ALA A 202 -10.36 5.84 18.32
CA ALA A 202 -9.83 4.48 18.18
C ALA A 202 -9.59 3.78 19.54
N PRO A 203 -8.98 4.40 20.57
CA PRO A 203 -8.81 3.77 21.88
C PRO A 203 -10.15 3.39 22.54
N VAL A 204 -11.20 4.17 22.33
CA VAL A 204 -12.54 3.88 22.89
C VAL A 204 -13.11 2.62 22.24
N ILE A 205 -13.06 2.54 20.91
CA ILE A 205 -13.51 1.34 20.16
C ILE A 205 -12.62 0.14 20.52
N GLY A 206 -11.30 0.33 20.65
CA GLY A 206 -10.38 -0.72 21.09
C GLY A 206 -10.73 -1.26 22.48
N TYR A 207 -10.98 -0.38 23.44
CA TYR A 207 -11.40 -0.77 24.78
C TYR A 207 -12.71 -1.58 24.75
N LEU A 208 -13.70 -1.12 24.00
CA LEU A 208 -14.99 -1.81 23.85
C LEU A 208 -14.83 -3.20 23.23
N LEU A 209 -14.02 -3.30 22.17
CA LEU A 209 -13.79 -4.58 21.45
C LEU A 209 -13.00 -5.59 22.30
N TYR A 210 -11.87 -5.16 22.85
CA TYR A 210 -10.88 -6.09 23.44
C TYR A 210 -11.06 -6.29 24.96
N LYS A 211 -11.49 -5.25 25.69
CA LYS A 211 -11.68 -5.35 27.15
C LYS A 211 -13.13 -5.63 27.54
N LYS A 212 -14.10 -4.95 26.94
CA LYS A 212 -15.52 -5.20 27.20
C LYS A 212 -16.11 -6.33 26.34
N LYS A 213 -15.40 -6.77 25.27
CA LYS A 213 -15.80 -7.88 24.38
C LYS A 213 -17.24 -7.75 23.86
N ILE A 214 -17.63 -6.53 23.46
CA ILE A 214 -18.96 -6.27 22.91
C ILE A 214 -19.22 -7.10 21.64
N LYS A 215 -20.48 -7.30 21.29
CA LYS A 215 -20.86 -8.00 20.05
C LYS A 215 -20.26 -7.30 18.83
N THR A 216 -19.74 -8.07 17.88
CA THR A 216 -19.09 -7.53 16.66
C THR A 216 -20.04 -6.62 15.85
N SER A 217 -21.34 -6.93 15.82
CA SER A 217 -22.35 -6.08 15.17
C SER A 217 -22.49 -4.71 15.82
N LEU A 218 -22.48 -4.65 17.17
CA LEU A 218 -22.51 -3.37 17.89
C LEU A 218 -21.22 -2.58 17.68
N ALA A 219 -20.07 -3.25 17.68
CA ALA A 219 -18.78 -2.61 17.38
C ALA A 219 -18.77 -2.03 15.95
N ALA A 220 -19.31 -2.75 14.97
CA ALA A 220 -19.44 -2.30 13.59
C ALA A 220 -20.35 -1.06 13.48
N LEU A 221 -21.49 -1.07 14.16
CA LEU A 221 -22.40 0.08 14.19
C LEU A 221 -21.73 1.31 14.80
N LEU A 222 -21.02 1.14 15.93
CA LEU A 222 -20.29 2.22 16.58
C LEU A 222 -19.16 2.76 15.68
N ALA A 223 -18.38 1.88 15.05
CA ALA A 223 -17.31 2.27 14.13
C ALA A 223 -17.86 3.05 12.93
N PHE A 224 -18.95 2.57 12.32
CA PHE A 224 -19.65 3.28 11.25
C PHE A 224 -20.17 4.66 11.70
N SER A 225 -20.75 4.74 12.91
CA SER A 225 -21.21 6.01 13.48
C SER A 225 -20.05 6.99 13.72
N VAL A 226 -18.91 6.50 14.20
CA VAL A 226 -17.68 7.30 14.35
C VAL A 226 -17.20 7.82 13.00
N CYS A 227 -17.20 7.00 11.95
CA CYS A 227 -16.87 7.44 10.59
C CYS A 227 -17.78 8.57 10.12
N LEU A 228 -19.10 8.37 10.21
CA LEU A 228 -20.08 9.36 9.75
C LEU A 228 -19.93 10.68 10.53
N PHE A 229 -19.81 10.60 11.85
CA PHE A 229 -19.65 11.77 12.70
C PHE A 229 -18.33 12.50 12.44
N SER A 230 -17.24 11.78 12.15
CA SER A 230 -15.94 12.36 11.80
C SER A 230 -16.01 13.20 10.52
N VAL A 231 -16.73 12.71 9.51
CA VAL A 231 -16.95 13.44 8.26
C VAL A 231 -17.76 14.71 8.49
N VAL A 232 -18.89 14.61 9.24
CA VAL A 232 -19.73 15.77 9.58
C VAL A 232 -18.93 16.82 10.36
N THR A 233 -18.08 16.38 11.31
CA THR A 233 -17.20 17.27 12.07
C THR A 233 -16.17 17.94 11.15
N GLY A 234 -15.62 17.19 10.19
CA GLY A 234 -14.70 17.70 9.18
C GLY A 234 -15.31 18.79 8.31
N PHE A 235 -16.57 18.63 7.88
CA PHE A 235 -17.29 19.68 7.15
C PHE A 235 -17.47 20.96 7.97
N LYS A 236 -17.80 20.81 9.25
CA LYS A 236 -18.06 21.97 10.12
C LYS A 236 -16.77 22.68 10.57
N TYR A 237 -15.71 21.93 10.80
CA TYR A 237 -14.44 22.41 11.35
C TYR A 237 -13.24 21.90 10.54
N PRO A 238 -13.10 22.26 9.25
CA PRO A 238 -11.98 21.80 8.43
C PRO A 238 -10.66 22.40 8.92
N LEU A 239 -9.69 21.53 9.24
CA LEU A 239 -8.36 21.94 9.70
C LEU A 239 -7.45 22.21 8.51
N SER A 240 -6.96 23.45 8.40
CA SER A 240 -6.03 23.86 7.34
C SER A 240 -4.67 24.18 7.94
N LEU A 241 -3.70 23.30 7.68
CA LEU A 241 -2.29 23.48 8.08
C LEU A 241 -1.41 23.39 6.82
N SER A 242 -0.16 23.83 6.92
CA SER A 242 0.80 23.64 5.83
C SER A 242 1.25 22.18 5.72
N PRO A 243 1.72 21.72 4.54
CA PRO A 243 2.26 20.36 4.40
C PRO A 243 3.39 20.06 5.39
N ASP A 244 4.25 21.03 5.70
CA ASP A 244 5.37 20.85 6.61
C ASP A 244 4.91 20.64 8.06
N HIS A 245 3.88 21.37 8.50
CA HIS A 245 3.25 21.14 9.80
C HIS A 245 2.62 19.74 9.88
N TRP A 246 1.93 19.31 8.80
CA TRP A 246 1.37 17.96 8.74
C TRP A 246 2.45 16.89 8.81
N MET A 247 3.58 17.04 8.09
CA MET A 247 4.68 16.08 8.18
C MET A 247 5.23 15.96 9.60
N LEU A 248 5.34 17.06 10.35
CA LEU A 248 5.77 17.03 11.76
C LEU A 248 4.75 16.32 12.66
N ILE A 249 3.45 16.66 12.53
CA ILE A 249 2.37 16.05 13.33
C ILE A 249 2.29 14.55 13.07
N LEU A 250 2.31 14.14 11.81
CA LEU A 250 2.27 12.72 11.41
C LEU A 250 3.51 11.96 11.88
N SER A 251 4.68 12.60 11.87
CA SER A 251 5.92 12.01 12.38
C SER A 251 5.86 11.78 13.88
N PHE A 252 5.37 12.75 14.64
CA PHE A 252 5.15 12.59 16.07
C PHE A 252 4.09 11.53 16.38
N TYR A 253 2.97 11.55 15.65
CA TYR A 253 1.94 10.52 15.77
C TYR A 253 2.50 9.12 15.52
N ALA A 254 3.24 8.92 14.41
CA ALA A 254 3.81 7.62 14.07
C ALA A 254 4.82 7.13 15.13
N LEU A 255 5.61 8.04 15.72
CA LEU A 255 6.52 7.71 16.84
C LEU A 255 5.75 7.16 18.03
N VAL A 256 4.67 7.84 18.44
CA VAL A 256 3.82 7.42 19.57
C VAL A 256 3.12 6.11 19.23
N ALA A 257 2.49 6.01 18.05
CA ALA A 257 1.75 4.84 17.62
C ALA A 257 2.63 3.58 17.52
N ALA A 258 3.90 3.71 17.12
CA ALA A 258 4.84 2.59 17.08
C ALA A 258 5.17 2.00 18.46
N GLY A 259 5.00 2.77 19.55
CA GLY A 259 5.33 2.37 20.93
C GLY A 259 4.19 1.76 21.71
N ILE A 260 2.94 2.04 21.37
CA ILE A 260 1.77 1.57 22.12
C ILE A 260 1.26 0.22 21.59
N PRO A 261 0.57 -0.59 22.43
CA PRO A 261 -0.03 -1.84 22.01
C PRO A 261 -0.99 -1.65 20.81
N VAL A 262 -0.95 -2.57 19.83
CA VAL A 262 -1.71 -2.48 18.57
C VAL A 262 -3.23 -2.35 18.80
N TRP A 263 -3.76 -3.01 19.83
CA TRP A 263 -5.19 -3.03 20.15
C TRP A 263 -5.72 -1.68 20.67
N ILE A 264 -4.86 -0.72 21.05
CA ILE A 264 -5.28 0.59 21.58
C ILE A 264 -5.63 1.54 20.44
N VAL A 265 -4.77 1.70 19.45
CA VAL A 265 -4.98 2.67 18.36
C VAL A 265 -5.00 2.01 16.99
N LEU A 266 -3.97 1.24 16.61
CA LEU A 266 -3.81 0.78 15.24
C LEU A 266 -5.00 -0.08 14.77
N GLN A 267 -5.20 -1.23 15.41
CA GLN A 267 -6.28 -2.15 15.01
C GLN A 267 -7.68 -1.51 15.05
N PRO A 268 -8.07 -0.78 16.11
CA PRO A 268 -9.37 -0.12 16.12
C PRO A 268 -9.50 0.98 15.06
N ARG A 269 -8.44 1.75 14.80
CA ARG A 269 -8.44 2.76 13.75
C ARG A 269 -8.59 2.14 12.37
N ASP A 270 -7.84 1.08 12.09
CA ASP A 270 -7.94 0.33 10.84
C ASP A 270 -9.33 -0.30 10.67
N TYR A 271 -9.90 -0.82 11.76
CA TYR A 271 -11.27 -1.34 11.76
C TYR A 271 -12.30 -0.25 11.45
N ILE A 272 -12.16 0.95 12.02
CA ILE A 272 -13.04 2.09 11.70
C ILE A 272 -12.84 2.49 10.22
N ASN A 273 -11.61 2.68 9.77
CA ASN A 273 -11.30 3.11 8.40
C ASN A 273 -11.75 2.07 7.35
N SER A 274 -11.77 0.78 7.68
CA SER A 274 -12.20 -0.27 6.76
C SER A 274 -13.65 -0.10 6.28
N PHE A 275 -14.52 0.55 7.06
CA PHE A 275 -15.89 0.86 6.63
C PHE A 275 -15.93 1.91 5.51
N ILE A 276 -15.09 2.96 5.60
CA ILE A 276 -14.96 3.95 4.52
C ILE A 276 -14.44 3.25 3.26
N LEU A 277 -13.49 2.35 3.43
CA LEU A 277 -12.86 1.61 2.36
C LEU A 277 -13.81 0.67 1.63
N TYR A 278 -14.53 -0.20 2.37
CA TYR A 278 -15.52 -1.10 1.78
C TYR A 278 -16.67 -0.33 1.14
N ALA A 279 -17.14 0.73 1.80
CA ALA A 279 -18.14 1.62 1.22
C ALA A 279 -17.63 2.24 -0.10
N GLY A 280 -16.36 2.65 -0.15
CA GLY A 280 -15.72 3.18 -1.35
C GLY A 280 -15.70 2.19 -2.50
N ILE A 281 -15.22 0.97 -2.25
CA ILE A 281 -15.18 -0.09 -3.26
C ILE A 281 -16.59 -0.39 -3.78
N VAL A 282 -17.57 -0.53 -2.88
CA VAL A 282 -18.95 -0.84 -3.27
C VAL A 282 -19.58 0.33 -4.06
N LEU A 283 -19.50 1.56 -3.54
CA LEU A 283 -20.11 2.73 -4.19
C LEU A 283 -19.48 3.01 -5.57
N LEU A 284 -18.15 2.91 -5.69
CA LEU A 284 -17.49 3.10 -6.98
C LEU A 284 -17.79 1.96 -7.95
N THR A 285 -17.88 0.71 -7.47
CA THR A 285 -18.31 -0.42 -8.30
C THR A 285 -19.74 -0.20 -8.83
N VAL A 286 -20.66 0.23 -7.97
CA VAL A 286 -22.04 0.57 -8.36
C VAL A 286 -22.08 1.75 -9.33
N ALA A 287 -21.29 2.79 -9.09
CA ALA A 287 -21.20 3.94 -10.00
C ALA A 287 -20.68 3.55 -11.38
N ILE A 288 -19.64 2.70 -11.44
CA ILE A 288 -19.12 2.16 -12.72
C ILE A 288 -20.19 1.32 -13.41
N ALA A 289 -20.92 0.47 -12.67
CA ALA A 289 -21.95 -0.38 -13.24
C ALA A 289 -23.10 0.46 -13.83
N ILE A 290 -23.67 1.40 -13.06
CA ILE A 290 -24.74 2.28 -13.53
C ILE A 290 -24.26 3.14 -14.71
N GLY A 291 -23.10 3.77 -14.62
CA GLY A 291 -22.50 4.55 -15.70
C GLY A 291 -22.28 3.70 -16.96
N GLY A 292 -21.82 2.45 -16.79
CA GLY A 292 -21.63 1.52 -17.90
C GLY A 292 -22.93 1.12 -18.60
N PHE A 293 -24.01 0.88 -17.84
CA PHE A 293 -25.34 0.67 -18.43
C PHE A 293 -25.87 1.92 -19.14
N SER A 294 -25.48 3.10 -18.70
CA SER A 294 -25.80 4.38 -19.38
C SER A 294 -24.85 4.73 -20.52
N GLY A 295 -23.94 3.82 -20.91
CA GLY A 295 -23.04 4.02 -22.03
C GLY A 295 -21.69 4.67 -21.69
N LEU A 296 -21.35 4.85 -20.41
CA LEU A 296 -20.05 5.40 -20.01
C LEU A 296 -18.90 4.56 -20.58
N ALA A 297 -17.95 5.21 -21.23
CA ALA A 297 -16.80 4.58 -21.82
C ALA A 297 -15.49 5.17 -21.27
N VAL A 298 -14.40 4.41 -21.42
CA VAL A 298 -13.05 4.90 -21.14
C VAL A 298 -12.72 6.03 -22.11
N GLY A 299 -12.48 7.24 -21.56
CA GLY A 299 -12.14 8.44 -22.33
C GLY A 299 -10.62 8.63 -22.50
N ALA A 300 -9.81 7.98 -21.66
CA ALA A 300 -8.36 8.03 -21.79
C ALA A 300 -7.87 7.22 -23.00
N PRO A 301 -6.70 7.57 -23.59
CA PRO A 301 -6.08 6.78 -24.67
C PRO A 301 -5.91 5.32 -24.24
N LEU A 302 -6.25 4.38 -25.15
CA LEU A 302 -6.11 2.95 -24.88
C LEU A 302 -4.63 2.55 -24.72
N ILE A 303 -3.75 3.09 -25.60
CA ILE A 303 -2.29 2.93 -25.55
C ILE A 303 -1.68 4.31 -25.82
N ASN A 304 -0.70 4.73 -25.02
CA ASN A 304 -0.03 6.02 -25.16
C ASN A 304 1.45 5.93 -24.70
N VAL A 305 2.21 5.10 -25.42
CA VAL A 305 3.62 4.81 -25.07
C VAL A 305 4.49 6.07 -25.17
N GLU A 306 4.24 6.92 -26.17
CA GLU A 306 5.00 8.14 -26.42
C GLU A 306 4.90 9.11 -25.22
N MET A 307 3.68 9.45 -24.80
CA MET A 307 3.46 10.32 -23.65
C MET A 307 4.02 9.70 -22.36
N GLY A 308 3.78 8.40 -22.16
CA GLY A 308 4.31 7.68 -21.00
C GLY A 308 5.84 7.72 -20.94
N THR A 309 6.50 7.50 -22.08
CA THR A 309 7.95 7.56 -22.20
C THR A 309 8.48 8.97 -21.93
N THR A 310 7.81 9.99 -22.42
CA THR A 310 8.18 11.40 -22.20
C THR A 310 8.05 11.81 -20.73
N LYS A 311 6.97 11.41 -20.06
CA LYS A 311 6.69 11.84 -18.67
C LYS A 311 7.36 10.97 -17.60
N LEU A 312 7.52 9.65 -17.83
CA LEU A 312 8.03 8.71 -16.82
C LEU A 312 9.28 7.94 -17.27
N GLY A 313 9.42 7.67 -18.57
CA GLY A 313 10.48 6.85 -19.13
C GLY A 313 9.98 5.60 -19.84
N LEU A 314 10.85 4.63 -20.14
CA LEU A 314 10.51 3.42 -20.89
C LEU A 314 9.33 2.66 -20.26
N MET A 315 8.34 2.25 -21.08
CA MET A 315 7.18 1.53 -20.57
C MET A 315 7.57 0.28 -19.77
N TRP A 316 8.49 -0.55 -20.27
CA TRP A 316 9.17 -1.54 -19.46
C TRP A 316 10.56 -0.99 -19.07
N PRO A 317 10.91 -0.93 -17.79
CA PRO A 317 10.23 -1.50 -16.61
C PRO A 317 9.26 -0.54 -15.90
N VAL A 318 9.17 0.76 -16.31
CA VAL A 318 8.62 1.82 -15.46
C VAL A 318 7.12 1.67 -15.18
N LEU A 319 6.32 1.25 -16.16
CA LEU A 319 4.90 0.96 -15.92
C LEU A 319 4.72 -0.09 -14.82
N PHE A 320 5.53 -1.14 -14.86
CA PHE A 320 5.44 -2.27 -13.93
C PHE A 320 5.74 -1.84 -12.50
N ILE A 321 6.80 -1.05 -12.29
CA ILE A 321 7.17 -0.54 -10.98
C ILE A 321 6.24 0.56 -10.50
N THR A 322 5.62 1.33 -11.40
CA THR A 322 4.71 2.43 -11.07
C THR A 322 3.41 1.93 -10.47
N VAL A 323 2.82 0.86 -11.01
CA VAL A 323 1.61 0.24 -10.45
C VAL A 323 1.88 -0.37 -9.08
N ALA A 324 3.08 -0.85 -8.83
CA ALA A 324 3.53 -1.39 -7.54
C ALA A 324 2.46 -2.24 -6.83
N CYS A 325 1.96 -1.77 -5.68
CA CYS A 325 1.08 -2.53 -4.78
C CYS A 325 -0.17 -3.09 -5.47
N GLY A 326 -0.79 -2.35 -6.39
CA GLY A 326 -1.98 -2.83 -7.10
C GLY A 326 -1.79 -4.07 -7.98
N ALA A 327 -0.54 -4.52 -8.20
CA ALA A 327 -0.19 -5.73 -8.93
C ALA A 327 0.61 -6.73 -8.09
N ILE A 328 1.67 -6.27 -7.40
CA ILE A 328 2.48 -7.06 -6.48
C ILE A 328 3.27 -6.14 -5.55
N SER A 329 3.34 -6.47 -4.24
CA SER A 329 4.03 -5.65 -3.24
C SER A 329 4.81 -6.50 -2.24
N GLY A 330 6.09 -6.21 -2.09
CA GLY A 330 6.94 -6.83 -1.08
C GLY A 330 6.59 -6.41 0.35
N PHE A 331 6.05 -5.20 0.53
CA PHE A 331 5.57 -4.74 1.83
C PHE A 331 4.52 -5.68 2.44
N HIS A 332 3.70 -6.32 1.62
CA HIS A 332 2.71 -7.30 2.08
C HIS A 332 3.33 -8.47 2.83
N SER A 333 4.52 -8.92 2.44
CA SER A 333 5.23 -9.99 3.14
C SER A 333 5.61 -9.62 4.57
N LEU A 334 5.84 -8.33 4.84
CA LEU A 334 6.12 -7.83 6.19
C LEU A 334 4.85 -7.83 7.05
N VAL A 335 3.72 -7.47 6.47
CA VAL A 335 2.40 -7.56 7.14
C VAL A 335 2.04 -9.02 7.39
N CYS A 336 2.24 -9.90 6.40
CA CYS A 336 2.00 -11.34 6.51
C CYS A 336 2.75 -11.95 7.71
N GLY A 337 4.08 -11.74 7.79
CA GLY A 337 4.93 -12.30 8.85
C GLY A 337 4.91 -11.51 10.14
N GLY A 338 4.78 -10.19 10.07
CA GLY A 338 4.84 -9.31 11.24
C GLY A 338 3.60 -9.35 12.14
N THR A 339 2.41 -9.48 11.54
CA THR A 339 1.14 -9.38 12.25
C THR A 339 0.16 -10.50 11.90
N THR A 340 -0.16 -10.71 10.64
CA THR A 340 -1.27 -11.57 10.18
C THR A 340 -1.09 -13.04 10.57
N ALA A 341 0.10 -13.61 10.37
CA ALA A 341 0.40 -15.00 10.71
C ALA A 341 0.21 -15.30 12.21
N LYS A 342 0.34 -14.28 13.07
CA LYS A 342 0.16 -14.36 14.51
C LYS A 342 -1.29 -14.24 14.96
N GLN A 343 -2.21 -14.01 14.02
CA GLN A 343 -3.64 -13.77 14.30
C GLN A 343 -4.55 -14.79 13.61
N CYS A 344 -4.07 -15.50 12.58
CA CYS A 344 -4.85 -16.52 11.88
C CYS A 344 -5.25 -17.65 12.84
N ALA A 345 -6.55 -17.97 12.89
CA ALA A 345 -7.10 -19.02 13.74
C ALA A 345 -7.07 -20.41 13.09
N SER A 346 -6.90 -20.49 11.77
CA SER A 346 -6.72 -21.74 11.03
C SER A 346 -5.73 -21.57 9.87
N GLU A 347 -5.11 -22.67 9.40
CA GLU A 347 -4.14 -22.61 8.32
C GLU A 347 -4.81 -22.31 6.96
N SER A 348 -6.05 -22.76 6.76
CA SER A 348 -6.85 -22.46 5.56
C SER A 348 -7.18 -20.96 5.41
N ASP A 349 -7.10 -20.18 6.48
CA ASP A 349 -7.29 -18.73 6.44
C ASP A 349 -6.21 -18.03 5.63
N ALA A 350 -5.01 -18.65 5.47
CA ALA A 350 -3.94 -18.08 4.66
C ALA A 350 -4.37 -17.80 3.21
N LYS A 351 -5.19 -18.71 2.61
CA LYS A 351 -5.73 -18.48 1.25
C LYS A 351 -6.73 -17.33 1.21
N LYS A 352 -7.65 -17.33 2.18
CA LYS A 352 -8.70 -16.31 2.23
C LYS A 352 -8.09 -14.91 2.44
N ILE A 353 -7.12 -14.82 3.35
CA ILE A 353 -6.47 -13.56 3.70
C ILE A 353 -5.39 -13.21 2.67
N GLY A 354 -4.34 -14.01 2.51
CA GLY A 354 -3.22 -13.69 1.63
C GLY A 354 -3.65 -13.55 0.17
N TYR A 355 -4.21 -14.62 -0.41
CA TYR A 355 -4.64 -14.58 -1.81
C TYR A 355 -5.86 -13.69 -2.02
N GLY A 356 -6.87 -13.80 -1.15
CA GLY A 356 -8.15 -13.08 -1.30
C GLY A 356 -8.01 -11.57 -1.11
N ALA A 357 -7.26 -11.10 -0.13
CA ALA A 357 -7.08 -9.67 0.09
C ALA A 357 -6.27 -9.00 -1.04
N MET A 358 -5.27 -9.69 -1.60
CA MET A 358 -4.53 -9.17 -2.74
C MET A 358 -5.40 -9.04 -4.01
N LEU A 359 -6.33 -9.98 -4.24
CA LEU A 359 -7.29 -9.83 -5.34
C LEU A 359 -8.26 -8.67 -5.11
N LEU A 360 -8.67 -8.43 -3.86
CA LEU A 360 -9.50 -7.27 -3.51
C LEU A 360 -8.75 -5.95 -3.71
N GLU A 361 -7.45 -5.94 -3.43
CA GLU A 361 -6.58 -4.80 -3.71
C GLU A 361 -6.41 -4.58 -5.22
N GLY A 362 -6.22 -5.65 -6.00
CA GLY A 362 -6.21 -5.59 -7.45
C GLY A 362 -7.53 -5.06 -8.03
N LEU A 363 -8.67 -5.45 -7.43
CA LEU A 363 -9.99 -4.91 -7.81
C LEU A 363 -10.07 -3.40 -7.50
N LEU A 364 -9.60 -2.96 -6.36
CA LEU A 364 -9.50 -1.53 -6.04
C LEU A 364 -8.66 -0.79 -7.07
N ALA A 365 -7.51 -1.33 -7.46
CA ALA A 365 -6.64 -0.74 -8.48
C ALA A 365 -7.33 -0.65 -9.87
N VAL A 366 -8.11 -1.66 -10.26
CA VAL A 366 -8.94 -1.64 -11.49
C VAL A 366 -10.02 -0.56 -11.38
N ILE A 367 -10.74 -0.49 -10.26
CA ILE A 367 -11.77 0.53 -10.02
C ILE A 367 -11.17 1.94 -10.16
N VAL A 368 -10.04 2.20 -9.51
CA VAL A 368 -9.33 3.48 -9.60
C VAL A 368 -8.96 3.82 -11.03
N LEU A 369 -8.36 2.89 -11.75
CA LEU A 369 -7.96 3.08 -13.15
C LEU A 369 -9.18 3.41 -14.03
N VAL A 370 -10.27 2.65 -13.89
CA VAL A 370 -11.52 2.86 -14.65
C VAL A 370 -12.13 4.22 -14.32
N VAL A 371 -12.23 4.57 -13.03
CA VAL A 371 -12.80 5.84 -12.56
C VAL A 371 -12.04 7.04 -13.14
N VAL A 372 -10.72 7.03 -13.03
CA VAL A 372 -9.89 8.15 -13.54
C VAL A 372 -9.95 8.23 -15.05
N ALA A 373 -9.84 7.10 -15.73
CA ALA A 373 -9.81 7.03 -17.19
C ALA A 373 -11.15 7.37 -17.87
N SER A 374 -12.28 7.23 -17.16
CA SER A 374 -13.62 7.51 -17.70
C SER A 374 -14.19 8.87 -17.29
N SER A 375 -13.71 9.45 -16.19
CA SER A 375 -14.34 10.62 -15.56
C SER A 375 -13.52 11.90 -15.64
N LEU A 376 -12.21 11.81 -15.92
CA LEU A 376 -11.38 12.97 -16.20
C LEU A 376 -11.09 13.10 -17.70
N SER A 377 -11.11 14.33 -18.21
CA SER A 377 -10.54 14.60 -19.53
C SER A 377 -9.03 14.32 -19.50
N HIS A 378 -8.46 13.91 -20.64
CA HIS A 378 -7.02 13.65 -20.72
C HIS A 378 -6.18 14.90 -20.37
N SER A 379 -6.65 16.08 -20.74
CA SER A 379 -6.01 17.35 -20.41
C SER A 379 -6.05 17.67 -18.91
N ASP A 380 -7.21 17.49 -18.24
CA ASP A 380 -7.30 17.67 -16.78
C ASP A 380 -6.40 16.68 -16.05
N TYR A 381 -6.40 15.43 -16.49
CA TYR A 381 -5.54 14.39 -15.94
C TYR A 381 -4.05 14.80 -16.00
N LEU A 382 -3.56 15.21 -17.19
CA LEU A 382 -2.18 15.64 -17.35
C LEU A 382 -1.86 16.88 -16.51
N ARG A 383 -2.74 17.88 -16.50
CA ARG A 383 -2.55 19.10 -15.71
C ARG A 383 -2.42 18.84 -14.22
N ILE A 384 -3.15 17.87 -13.68
CA ILE A 384 -3.15 17.56 -12.23
C ILE A 384 -2.01 16.61 -11.87
N VAL A 385 -1.79 15.57 -12.68
CA VAL A 385 -0.80 14.51 -12.36
C VAL A 385 0.59 14.85 -12.87
N PHE A 386 0.69 15.49 -14.05
CA PHE A 386 1.96 15.84 -14.70
C PHE A 386 1.98 17.32 -15.13
N PRO A 387 1.85 18.26 -14.19
CA PRO A 387 1.82 19.68 -14.54
C PRO A 387 3.11 20.10 -15.25
N ASP A 388 2.96 20.89 -16.31
CA ASP A 388 4.09 21.46 -17.04
C ASP A 388 4.66 22.74 -16.37
N ASP A 389 3.88 23.39 -15.48
CA ASP A 389 4.33 24.52 -14.69
C ASP A 389 5.30 24.04 -13.59
N PRO A 390 6.57 24.51 -13.58
CA PRO A 390 7.55 24.17 -12.55
C PRO A 390 7.13 24.55 -11.12
N GLY A 391 6.19 25.49 -10.97
CA GLY A 391 5.63 25.89 -9.67
C GLY A 391 4.48 25.03 -9.19
N ALA A 392 3.86 24.26 -10.07
CA ALA A 392 2.75 23.37 -9.74
C ALA A 392 3.28 22.02 -9.22
N ARG A 393 2.59 21.48 -8.22
CA ARG A 393 2.94 20.16 -7.67
C ARG A 393 2.01 19.09 -8.21
N SER A 394 2.57 17.98 -8.65
CA SER A 394 1.80 16.77 -8.96
C SER A 394 0.90 16.36 -7.81
N ASN A 395 -0.36 16.05 -8.12
CA ASN A 395 -1.32 15.60 -7.12
C ASN A 395 -2.22 14.46 -7.66
N PRO A 396 -1.70 13.22 -7.77
CA PRO A 396 -2.49 12.08 -8.22
C PRO A 396 -3.64 11.74 -7.26
N VAL A 397 -3.54 12.11 -5.97
CA VAL A 397 -4.62 11.97 -5.00
C VAL A 397 -5.81 12.84 -5.39
N LEU A 398 -5.56 14.10 -5.76
CA LEU A 398 -6.60 15.02 -6.23
C LEU A 398 -7.23 14.54 -7.54
N ALA A 399 -6.43 13.99 -8.46
CA ALA A 399 -6.95 13.43 -9.72
C ALA A 399 -7.96 12.31 -9.45
N PHE A 400 -7.62 11.35 -8.56
CA PHE A 400 -8.54 10.30 -8.16
C PHE A 400 -9.79 10.85 -7.45
N ALA A 401 -9.62 11.80 -6.54
CA ALA A 401 -10.73 12.38 -5.80
C ALA A 401 -11.73 13.11 -6.73
N LEU A 402 -11.23 13.91 -7.66
CA LEU A 402 -12.07 14.59 -8.66
C LEU A 402 -12.77 13.60 -9.59
N ALA A 403 -12.06 12.57 -10.05
CA ALA A 403 -12.64 11.51 -10.85
C ALA A 403 -13.77 10.79 -10.10
N THR A 404 -13.58 10.50 -8.80
CA THR A 404 -14.60 9.95 -7.91
C THR A 404 -15.82 10.87 -7.83
N GLY A 405 -15.62 12.18 -7.65
CA GLY A 405 -16.71 13.16 -7.65
C GLY A 405 -17.49 13.16 -8.96
N ARG A 406 -16.82 13.16 -10.09
CA ARG A 406 -17.45 13.20 -11.42
C ARG A 406 -18.21 11.92 -11.75
N ILE A 407 -17.65 10.73 -11.47
CA ILE A 407 -18.37 9.47 -11.74
C ILE A 407 -19.58 9.31 -10.82
N MET A 408 -19.47 9.68 -9.55
CA MET A 408 -20.62 9.65 -8.63
C MET A 408 -21.72 10.63 -9.04
N HIS A 409 -21.33 11.80 -9.57
CA HIS A 409 -22.31 12.74 -10.11
C HIS A 409 -23.02 12.16 -11.34
N GLY A 410 -22.27 11.69 -12.34
CA GLY A 410 -22.83 11.17 -13.59
C GLY A 410 -23.67 9.89 -13.43
N SER A 411 -23.33 9.03 -12.45
CA SER A 411 -23.98 7.73 -12.28
C SER A 411 -25.00 7.71 -11.13
N LEU A 412 -24.74 8.43 -10.04
CA LEU A 412 -25.54 8.38 -8.81
C LEU A 412 -26.25 9.71 -8.51
N ASN A 413 -26.10 10.71 -9.37
CA ASN A 413 -26.62 12.07 -9.19
C ASN A 413 -26.17 12.75 -7.86
N MET A 414 -25.00 12.34 -7.34
CA MET A 414 -24.40 12.93 -6.15
C MET A 414 -23.68 14.23 -6.53
N PRO A 415 -23.75 15.30 -5.72
CA PRO A 415 -22.98 16.52 -5.98
C PRO A 415 -21.47 16.22 -6.10
N VAL A 416 -20.80 16.81 -7.11
CA VAL A 416 -19.37 16.57 -7.41
C VAL A 416 -18.50 16.78 -6.18
N TYR A 417 -18.74 17.86 -5.42
CA TYR A 417 -17.95 18.16 -4.21
C TYR A 417 -18.05 17.07 -3.15
N LEU A 418 -19.21 16.44 -2.95
CA LEU A 418 -19.36 15.35 -1.97
C LEU A 418 -18.58 14.12 -2.39
N GLY A 419 -18.68 13.71 -3.65
CA GLY A 419 -17.91 12.59 -4.19
C GLY A 419 -16.41 12.86 -4.17
N THR A 420 -15.98 14.10 -4.41
CA THR A 420 -14.55 14.50 -4.34
C THR A 420 -14.03 14.39 -2.91
N ILE A 421 -14.78 14.87 -1.92
CA ILE A 421 -14.40 14.75 -0.51
C ILE A 421 -14.35 13.28 -0.08
N PHE A 422 -15.32 12.48 -0.53
CA PHE A 422 -15.31 11.04 -0.27
C PHE A 422 -14.06 10.36 -0.86
N GLY A 423 -13.64 10.74 -2.06
CA GLY A 423 -12.41 10.27 -2.69
C GLY A 423 -11.15 10.62 -1.87
N ILE A 424 -11.04 11.83 -1.32
CA ILE A 424 -9.93 12.22 -0.44
C ILE A 424 -9.92 11.40 0.85
N LEU A 425 -11.09 11.25 1.50
CA LEU A 425 -11.23 10.45 2.72
C LEU A 425 -10.82 8.99 2.53
N LEU A 426 -11.15 8.43 1.36
CA LEU A 426 -10.81 7.07 1.00
C LEU A 426 -9.28 6.89 0.89
N VAL A 427 -8.59 7.79 0.20
CA VAL A 427 -7.13 7.74 0.08
C VAL A 427 -6.45 7.95 1.42
N GLU A 428 -6.94 8.91 2.19
CA GLU A 428 -6.31 9.31 3.44
C GLU A 428 -6.37 8.20 4.49
N GLY A 429 -7.51 7.50 4.60
CA GLY A 429 -7.64 6.35 5.48
C GLY A 429 -6.58 5.28 5.27
N PHE A 430 -6.18 5.05 4.01
CA PHE A 430 -5.09 4.13 3.68
C PHE A 430 -3.71 4.68 4.03
N LEU A 431 -3.45 5.94 3.67
CA LEU A 431 -2.14 6.54 3.83
C LEU A 431 -1.69 6.58 5.30
N ALA A 432 -2.57 7.02 6.18
CA ALA A 432 -2.25 7.14 7.60
C ALA A 432 -2.03 5.75 8.24
N THR A 433 -2.85 4.75 7.89
CA THR A 433 -2.72 3.36 8.37
C THR A 433 -1.40 2.72 7.94
N THR A 434 -1.01 2.90 6.68
CA THR A 434 0.24 2.33 6.18
C THR A 434 1.45 2.99 6.82
N LEU A 435 1.41 4.30 7.06
CA LEU A 435 2.51 5.06 7.63
C LEU A 435 2.89 4.57 9.04
N ASP A 436 1.93 4.47 9.96
CA ASP A 436 2.23 4.06 11.34
C ASP A 436 2.57 2.57 11.44
N THR A 437 1.94 1.72 10.62
CA THR A 437 2.30 0.30 10.52
C THR A 437 3.75 0.15 10.02
N ALA A 438 4.17 0.91 9.01
CA ALA A 438 5.52 0.85 8.47
C ALA A 438 6.59 1.30 9.49
N VAL A 439 6.34 2.38 10.26
CA VAL A 439 7.25 2.82 11.32
C VAL A 439 7.38 1.75 12.41
N ARG A 440 6.28 1.09 12.77
CA ARG A 440 6.29 -0.03 13.72
C ARG A 440 7.09 -1.22 13.20
N LEU A 441 6.92 -1.57 11.92
CA LEU A 441 7.68 -2.65 11.28
C LEU A 441 9.18 -2.35 11.26
N ASN A 442 9.58 -1.12 10.95
CA ASN A 442 10.99 -0.69 11.05
C ASN A 442 11.55 -0.90 12.46
N ARG A 443 10.78 -0.56 13.48
CA ARG A 443 11.19 -0.79 14.87
C ARG A 443 11.50 -2.27 15.12
N TYR A 444 10.62 -3.19 14.72
CA TYR A 444 10.85 -4.63 14.87
C TYR A 444 12.06 -5.12 14.07
N LEU A 445 12.24 -4.64 12.85
CA LEU A 445 13.40 -4.99 12.03
C LEU A 445 14.73 -4.53 12.66
N PHE A 446 14.75 -3.36 13.27
CA PHE A 446 15.91 -2.91 14.05
C PHE A 446 16.17 -3.81 15.26
N GLU A 447 15.13 -4.16 16.03
CA GLU A 447 15.26 -5.05 17.18
C GLU A 447 15.82 -6.43 16.77
N GLU A 448 15.33 -7.00 15.65
CA GLU A 448 15.86 -8.24 15.07
C GLU A 448 17.34 -8.07 14.61
N LEU A 449 17.67 -6.97 13.93
CA LEU A 449 19.02 -6.69 13.45
C LEU A 449 20.02 -6.59 14.60
N TRP A 450 19.69 -5.83 15.64
CA TRP A 450 20.55 -5.70 16.83
C TRP A 450 20.79 -7.03 17.53
N GLY A 451 19.77 -7.90 17.56
CA GLY A 451 19.89 -9.25 18.12
C GLY A 451 20.89 -10.15 17.40
N VAL A 452 21.15 -9.88 16.11
CA VAL A 452 22.15 -10.62 15.31
C VAL A 452 23.55 -10.02 15.40
N ILE A 453 23.65 -8.69 15.47
CA ILE A 453 24.92 -7.98 15.53
C ILE A 453 25.57 -8.10 16.92
N PHE A 454 24.76 -7.96 17.98
CA PHE A 454 25.26 -7.92 19.34
C PHE A 454 24.86 -9.17 20.13
N LYS A 455 25.82 -9.89 20.72
CA LYS A 455 25.54 -10.99 21.66
C LYS A 455 24.74 -10.51 22.88
N ARG A 456 24.99 -9.28 23.34
CA ARG A 456 24.22 -8.58 24.37
C ARG A 456 23.85 -7.20 23.81
N VAL A 457 22.59 -7.04 23.43
CA VAL A 457 22.10 -5.77 22.88
C VAL A 457 22.16 -4.68 23.94
N PRO A 458 22.82 -3.53 23.72
CA PRO A 458 22.82 -2.38 24.62
C PRO A 458 21.42 -1.89 24.95
N ARG A 459 21.21 -1.35 26.16
CA ARG A 459 19.89 -0.88 26.62
C ARG A 459 19.26 0.16 25.68
N LEU A 460 20.06 1.07 25.13
CA LEU A 460 19.60 2.09 24.17
C LEU A 460 18.98 1.44 22.92
N LEU A 461 19.66 0.45 22.33
CA LEU A 461 19.21 -0.25 21.13
C LEU A 461 18.01 -1.19 21.36
N ARG A 462 17.67 -1.48 22.62
CA ARG A 462 16.44 -2.19 23.00
C ARG A 462 15.26 -1.26 23.17
N SER A 463 15.50 0.06 23.27
CA SER A 463 14.45 1.04 23.49
C SER A 463 13.60 1.21 22.22
N TYR A 464 12.28 1.11 22.38
CA TYR A 464 11.38 1.38 21.27
C TYR A 464 11.51 2.83 20.79
N LEU A 465 11.74 3.78 21.70
CA LEU A 465 11.91 5.20 21.37
C LEU A 465 13.13 5.43 20.47
N PHE A 466 14.23 4.70 20.71
CA PHE A 466 15.41 4.80 19.86
C PHE A 466 15.12 4.25 18.45
N ASN A 467 14.57 3.04 18.36
CA ASN A 467 14.35 2.36 17.07
C ASN A 467 13.24 3.04 16.23
N ALA A 468 12.13 3.43 16.88
CA ALA A 468 11.07 4.18 16.21
C ALA A 468 11.53 5.61 15.90
N GLY A 469 12.26 6.26 16.81
CA GLY A 469 12.82 7.61 16.62
C GLY A 469 13.78 7.68 15.44
N LEU A 470 14.70 6.71 15.33
CA LEU A 470 15.61 6.61 14.19
C LEU A 470 14.83 6.46 12.88
N SER A 471 13.80 5.60 12.86
CA SER A 471 12.93 5.42 11.69
C SER A 471 12.22 6.71 11.30
N VAL A 472 11.67 7.43 12.28
CA VAL A 472 10.94 8.68 12.05
C VAL A 472 11.87 9.80 11.56
N VAL A 473 13.09 9.91 12.09
CA VAL A 473 14.07 10.89 11.63
C VAL A 473 14.45 10.65 10.16
N ILE A 474 14.73 9.40 9.79
CA ILE A 474 15.07 9.06 8.39
C ILE A 474 13.85 9.31 7.48
N MET A 475 12.66 8.87 7.88
CA MET A 475 11.41 9.10 7.18
C MET A 475 11.18 10.60 6.90
N TYR A 476 11.30 11.43 7.92
CA TYR A 476 11.11 12.87 7.79
C TYR A 476 12.16 13.51 6.88
N ALA A 477 13.43 13.13 7.01
CA ALA A 477 14.52 13.66 6.19
C ALA A 477 14.31 13.33 4.69
N LEU A 478 13.85 12.12 4.37
CA LEU A 478 13.52 11.73 3.00
C LEU A 478 12.30 12.50 2.48
N ALA A 479 11.22 12.59 3.25
CA ALA A 479 10.01 13.30 2.87
C ALA A 479 10.23 14.81 2.66
N TYR A 480 11.08 15.44 3.47
CA TYR A 480 11.33 16.88 3.42
C TYR A 480 12.11 17.31 2.18
N LYS A 481 13.14 16.53 1.80
CA LYS A 481 14.07 16.92 0.73
C LYS A 481 13.65 16.46 -0.67
N GLN A 482 12.83 15.41 -0.79
CA GLN A 482 12.56 14.77 -2.08
C GLN A 482 11.14 15.04 -2.57
N ALA A 483 11.00 15.28 -3.88
CA ALA A 483 9.70 15.38 -4.53
C ALA A 483 9.07 13.98 -4.69
N PHE A 484 7.73 13.93 -4.76
CA PHE A 484 6.98 12.69 -4.92
C PHE A 484 7.45 11.84 -6.12
N PHE A 485 7.59 12.43 -7.31
CA PHE A 485 8.02 11.72 -8.52
C PHE A 485 9.46 11.20 -8.48
N ILE A 486 10.27 11.69 -7.54
CA ILE A 486 11.61 11.18 -7.32
C ILE A 486 11.59 9.95 -6.39
N LEU A 487 10.77 10.00 -5.33
CA LEU A 487 10.66 8.92 -4.36
C LEU A 487 9.82 7.75 -4.87
N TRP A 488 8.76 8.01 -5.64
CA TRP A 488 7.81 6.97 -6.07
C TRP A 488 8.44 5.84 -6.90
N PRO A 489 9.26 6.12 -7.95
CA PRO A 489 9.90 5.05 -8.72
C PRO A 489 10.86 4.21 -7.89
N VAL A 490 11.67 4.82 -7.02
CA VAL A 490 12.60 4.07 -6.14
C VAL A 490 11.83 3.21 -5.15
N PHE A 491 10.79 3.78 -4.53
CA PHE A 491 9.89 3.03 -3.65
C PHE A 491 9.26 1.86 -4.40
N GLY A 492 8.65 2.10 -5.57
CA GLY A 492 7.99 1.06 -6.36
C GLY A 492 8.96 -0.06 -6.75
N THR A 493 10.18 0.30 -7.19
CA THR A 493 11.22 -0.66 -7.54
C THR A 493 11.69 -1.48 -6.33
N ALA A 494 12.01 -0.82 -5.22
CA ALA A 494 12.46 -1.50 -4.01
C ALA A 494 11.37 -2.40 -3.42
N ASN A 495 10.12 -1.95 -3.43
CA ASN A 495 8.98 -2.70 -2.96
C ASN A 495 8.75 -3.99 -3.78
N GLN A 496 8.77 -3.89 -5.09
CA GLN A 496 8.61 -5.06 -5.96
C GLN A 496 9.84 -5.98 -5.95
N LEU A 497 11.04 -5.42 -5.77
CA LEU A 497 12.26 -6.22 -5.59
C LEU A 497 12.18 -7.05 -4.31
N LEU A 498 11.66 -6.49 -3.21
CA LEU A 498 11.40 -7.26 -1.98
C LEU A 498 10.41 -8.41 -2.23
N ALA A 499 9.38 -8.19 -3.06
CA ALA A 499 8.48 -9.28 -3.43
C ALA A 499 9.20 -10.40 -4.18
N GLY A 500 10.07 -10.07 -5.13
CA GLY A 500 10.91 -11.04 -5.82
C GLY A 500 11.82 -11.82 -4.86
N LEU A 501 12.49 -11.11 -3.93
CA LEU A 501 13.36 -11.72 -2.91
C LEU A 501 12.57 -12.61 -1.94
N THR A 502 11.36 -12.21 -1.56
CA THR A 502 10.45 -13.03 -0.74
C THR A 502 10.06 -14.33 -1.45
N LEU A 503 9.68 -14.25 -2.72
CA LEU A 503 9.36 -15.43 -3.53
C LEU A 503 10.56 -16.36 -3.69
N ILE A 504 11.79 -15.84 -3.83
CA ILE A 504 13.03 -16.64 -3.82
C ILE A 504 13.20 -17.33 -2.46
N ALA A 505 13.09 -16.59 -1.34
CA ALA A 505 13.25 -17.15 0.00
C ALA A 505 12.25 -18.27 0.26
N VAL A 506 10.98 -18.09 -0.12
CA VAL A 506 9.93 -19.11 -0.02
C VAL A 506 10.22 -20.31 -0.92
N SER A 507 10.71 -20.09 -2.14
CA SER A 507 11.07 -21.18 -3.06
C SER A 507 12.18 -22.06 -2.49
N ILE A 508 13.24 -21.47 -1.92
CA ILE A 508 14.32 -22.19 -1.24
C ILE A 508 13.79 -22.90 0.01
N TRP A 509 12.90 -22.26 0.77
CA TRP A 509 12.25 -22.85 1.93
C TRP A 509 11.50 -24.16 1.58
N PHE A 510 10.80 -24.20 0.42
CA PHE A 510 10.14 -25.41 -0.08
C PHE A 510 11.15 -26.49 -0.47
N VAL A 511 12.21 -26.13 -1.22
CA VAL A 511 13.25 -27.08 -1.63
C VAL A 511 13.89 -27.76 -0.43
N ARG A 512 14.21 -27.00 0.62
CA ARG A 512 14.78 -27.56 1.86
C ARG A 512 13.86 -28.50 2.64
N ARG A 513 12.55 -28.40 2.41
CA ARG A 513 11.56 -29.33 2.97
C ARG A 513 11.26 -30.53 2.08
N GLY A 514 12.15 -30.82 1.13
CA GLY A 514 12.02 -31.95 0.21
C GLY A 514 10.93 -31.79 -0.86
N LYS A 515 10.36 -30.57 -0.98
CA LYS A 515 9.39 -30.26 -2.04
C LYS A 515 10.11 -29.65 -3.24
N LYS A 516 9.69 -30.02 -4.46
CA LYS A 516 10.26 -29.41 -5.67
C LYS A 516 9.94 -27.91 -5.69
N ALA A 517 10.93 -27.08 -6.06
CA ALA A 517 10.68 -25.66 -6.33
C ALA A 517 9.60 -25.52 -7.37
N SER A 518 8.60 -24.70 -7.08
CA SER A 518 7.44 -24.54 -7.95
C SER A 518 7.69 -23.45 -8.99
N LEU A 519 7.37 -23.70 -10.24
CA LEU A 519 7.31 -22.67 -11.27
C LEU A 519 6.34 -21.53 -10.89
N ILE A 520 5.34 -21.82 -10.04
CA ILE A 520 4.36 -20.84 -9.55
C ILE A 520 5.04 -19.73 -8.73
N THR A 521 6.09 -20.03 -7.99
CA THR A 521 6.85 -19.02 -7.22
C THR A 521 8.08 -18.54 -7.96
N LEU A 522 8.77 -19.41 -8.71
CA LEU A 522 10.01 -19.06 -9.40
C LEU A 522 9.80 -18.16 -10.62
N LEU A 523 8.73 -18.37 -11.40
CA LEU A 523 8.46 -17.55 -12.59
C LEU A 523 8.15 -16.09 -12.20
N PRO A 524 7.23 -15.81 -11.26
CA PRO A 524 7.04 -14.45 -10.74
C PRO A 524 8.31 -13.87 -10.13
N ALA A 525 9.07 -14.65 -9.35
CA ALA A 525 10.32 -14.20 -8.77
C ALA A 525 11.33 -13.75 -9.84
N SER A 526 11.54 -14.58 -10.87
CA SER A 526 12.48 -14.27 -11.97
C SER A 526 12.07 -13.03 -12.74
N PHE A 527 10.79 -12.90 -13.08
CA PHE A 527 10.28 -11.73 -13.78
C PHE A 527 10.46 -10.46 -12.93
N MET A 528 10.09 -10.51 -11.64
CA MET A 528 10.23 -9.36 -10.75
C MET A 528 11.69 -8.97 -10.55
N MET A 529 12.58 -9.94 -10.33
CA MET A 529 14.01 -9.67 -10.20
C MET A 529 14.58 -9.00 -11.45
N THR A 530 14.28 -9.51 -12.63
CA THR A 530 14.75 -8.94 -13.90
C THR A 530 14.23 -7.51 -14.08
N THR A 531 12.92 -7.32 -13.92
CA THR A 531 12.27 -6.01 -14.09
C THR A 531 12.79 -4.98 -13.10
N THR A 532 12.94 -5.35 -11.84
CA THR A 532 13.33 -4.41 -10.80
C THR A 532 14.82 -4.09 -10.79
N ILE A 533 15.70 -5.07 -11.04
CA ILE A 533 17.13 -4.82 -11.18
C ILE A 533 17.38 -3.91 -12.39
N PHE A 534 16.75 -4.20 -13.53
CA PHE A 534 16.87 -3.33 -14.70
C PHE A 534 16.33 -1.92 -14.40
N SER A 535 15.24 -1.81 -13.63
CA SER A 535 14.69 -0.51 -13.22
C SER A 535 15.67 0.31 -12.38
N LEU A 536 16.36 -0.30 -11.41
CA LEU A 536 17.36 0.40 -10.60
C LEU A 536 18.49 0.95 -11.47
N PHE A 537 19.04 0.13 -12.38
CA PHE A 537 20.06 0.61 -13.33
C PHE A 537 19.51 1.70 -14.25
N TYR A 538 18.28 1.57 -14.72
CA TYR A 538 17.65 2.57 -15.58
C TYR A 538 17.47 3.91 -14.85
N LEU A 539 16.96 3.92 -13.63
CA LEU A 539 16.77 5.13 -12.82
C LEU A 539 18.11 5.80 -12.46
N LEU A 540 19.14 5.00 -12.25
CA LEU A 540 20.49 5.48 -11.95
C LEU A 540 21.15 6.14 -13.16
N LEU A 541 21.03 5.54 -14.36
CA LEU A 541 21.87 5.84 -15.53
C LEU A 541 21.14 6.61 -16.65
N LYS A 542 19.78 6.72 -16.63
CA LYS A 542 19.06 7.46 -17.67
C LYS A 542 19.53 8.93 -17.73
N LYS A 543 19.31 9.61 -18.86
CA LYS A 543 19.81 10.97 -19.15
C LYS A 543 19.48 12.01 -18.06
N ASP A 544 18.34 11.86 -17.41
CA ASP A 544 17.86 12.64 -16.25
C ASP A 544 17.78 11.78 -14.98
N GLY A 545 18.64 10.76 -14.89
CA GLY A 545 18.74 9.83 -13.76
C GLY A 545 19.47 10.43 -12.55
N TYR A 546 19.55 9.65 -11.48
CA TYR A 546 20.09 10.16 -10.20
C TYR A 546 21.53 10.61 -10.27
N LEU A 547 22.38 9.95 -11.08
CA LEU A 547 23.77 10.38 -11.28
C LEU A 547 23.85 11.67 -12.10
N ALA A 548 23.05 11.78 -13.17
CA ALA A 548 23.07 12.95 -14.05
C ALA A 548 22.51 14.21 -13.36
N THR A 549 21.51 14.04 -12.47
CA THR A 549 20.89 15.15 -11.71
C THR A 549 21.59 15.48 -10.40
N GLY A 550 22.67 14.76 -10.05
CA GLY A 550 23.41 14.97 -8.80
C GLY A 550 22.64 14.52 -7.54
N ASN A 551 21.59 13.70 -7.68
CA ASN A 551 20.86 13.17 -6.53
C ASN A 551 21.59 11.97 -5.90
N TYR A 552 22.75 12.25 -5.30
CA TYR A 552 23.62 11.22 -4.73
C TYR A 552 23.00 10.40 -3.62
N VAL A 553 21.98 10.94 -2.91
CA VAL A 553 21.28 10.20 -1.84
C VAL A 553 20.51 9.02 -2.43
N LEU A 554 19.74 9.26 -3.50
CA LEU A 554 18.99 8.19 -4.17
C LEU A 554 19.90 7.30 -5.01
N ALA A 555 20.94 7.85 -5.62
CA ALA A 555 21.96 7.04 -6.31
C ALA A 555 22.61 6.04 -5.36
N LEU A 556 22.99 6.45 -4.15
CA LEU A 556 23.53 5.57 -3.12
C LEU A 556 22.51 4.54 -2.66
N ALA A 557 21.24 4.94 -2.46
CA ALA A 557 20.17 4.02 -2.10
C ALA A 557 19.98 2.93 -3.18
N ASP A 558 19.94 3.31 -4.46
CA ASP A 558 19.83 2.38 -5.58
C ASP A 558 21.02 1.40 -5.64
N LEU A 559 22.24 1.90 -5.50
CA LEU A 559 23.45 1.05 -5.47
C LEU A 559 23.42 0.07 -4.29
N CYS A 560 22.98 0.52 -3.11
CA CYS A 560 22.80 -0.35 -1.96
C CYS A 560 21.75 -1.43 -2.23
N LEU A 561 20.59 -1.08 -2.82
CA LEU A 561 19.55 -2.03 -3.17
C LEU A 561 20.03 -3.07 -4.19
N ILE A 562 20.77 -2.65 -5.21
CA ILE A 562 21.39 -3.56 -6.21
C ILE A 562 22.34 -4.54 -5.52
N ALA A 563 23.26 -4.02 -4.71
CA ALA A 563 24.25 -4.85 -4.02
C ALA A 563 23.59 -5.87 -3.07
N LEU A 564 22.61 -5.44 -2.29
CA LEU A 564 21.86 -6.30 -1.39
C LEU A 564 21.05 -7.37 -2.15
N ALA A 565 20.39 -6.99 -3.26
CA ALA A 565 19.63 -7.92 -4.08
C ALA A 565 20.53 -9.00 -4.70
N ILE A 566 21.64 -8.60 -5.30
CA ILE A 566 22.64 -9.54 -5.86
C ILE A 566 23.17 -10.47 -4.75
N GLY A 567 23.45 -9.92 -3.57
CA GLY A 567 23.89 -10.70 -2.41
C GLY A 567 22.87 -11.77 -1.99
N VAL A 568 21.58 -11.41 -1.90
CA VAL A 568 20.51 -12.37 -1.57
C VAL A 568 20.41 -13.47 -2.63
N VAL A 569 20.41 -13.10 -3.92
CA VAL A 569 20.35 -14.09 -5.02
C VAL A 569 21.55 -15.05 -4.98
N PHE A 570 22.74 -14.53 -4.75
CA PHE A 570 23.95 -15.34 -4.65
C PHE A 570 23.87 -16.35 -3.50
N VAL A 571 23.43 -15.91 -2.31
CA VAL A 571 23.23 -16.79 -1.15
C VAL A 571 22.13 -17.80 -1.42
N ALA A 572 21.03 -17.40 -2.08
CA ALA A 572 19.95 -18.29 -2.46
C ALA A 572 20.42 -19.40 -3.42
N LEU A 573 21.19 -19.05 -4.45
CA LEU A 573 21.76 -20.03 -5.40
C LEU A 573 22.70 -21.02 -4.73
N ARG A 574 23.49 -20.58 -3.74
CA ARG A 574 24.31 -21.50 -2.92
C ARG A 574 23.45 -22.42 -2.05
N ALA A 575 22.41 -21.87 -1.42
CA ALA A 575 21.51 -22.63 -0.56
C ALA A 575 20.66 -23.67 -1.31
N ALA A 576 20.43 -23.46 -2.61
CA ALA A 576 19.68 -24.39 -3.47
C ALA A 576 20.52 -25.62 -3.93
N ARG A 577 21.85 -25.60 -3.76
CA ARG A 577 22.71 -26.73 -4.17
C ARG A 577 22.55 -27.91 -3.20
N PRO A 578 22.48 -29.16 -3.72
CA PRO A 578 22.50 -30.36 -2.85
C PRO A 578 23.79 -30.39 -2.03
N GLY A 579 23.69 -30.52 -0.69
CA GLY A 579 24.85 -30.61 0.23
C GLY A 579 25.40 -29.28 0.74
N GLY A 580 24.75 -28.15 0.52
CA GLY A 580 25.14 -26.88 1.12
C GLY A 580 24.91 -26.85 2.63
N GLU A 581 25.95 -27.08 3.44
CA GLU A 581 25.96 -26.78 4.88
C GLU A 581 26.09 -25.26 5.10
N TYR A 582 25.24 -24.69 6.01
CA TYR A 582 25.34 -23.30 6.49
C TYR A 582 25.18 -23.22 8.01
#